data_87554378ef2876b7a632992b604d69c3
#
_entry.id   87554378ef2876b7a632992b604d69c3
#
_cell.length_a   1.000
_cell.length_b   1.000
_cell.length_c   1.000
_cell.angle_alpha   90.00
_cell.angle_beta   90.00
_cell.angle_gamma   90.00
#
_symmetry.space_group_name_H-M   'P 1'
#
loop_
_entity.id
_entity.type
_entity.pdbx_description
1 polymer ?
#
loop_
_entity_poly.entity_id
_entity_poly.type
_entity_poly.pdbx_seq_one_letter_code
_entity_poly.pdbx_strand_id
1 'polypeptide(L)'
;MAIRVAINGTGRIGRAFYKLAVERPEIEVIAINDLGERENIEYLLRHDTVYGPWNGKFDVKFFQEKDPSKLPWKELDIDVVVESTGFFASYAGSKTHLDAGAKRVVVTAPMKDEPIPGIEGGTVLMGVNEDKLSTCLITSNASCTTNAGSPLIAILDEAIGIEKAVLNTTHGYTASQSLVDGPSKRGFREGRAAAQNIVPSTTGAAIAVTEAFTKLQGLFDGIAMRVPVVAGSLVDVTFIAKRETTREEVNDILKRAATDVRWKGIFTVTEEELVSSDILGSPYGSIADLNFTRVVGGNLVKVLAWYDNEVGYCHTLIDHVVKLGSHIK
;
A
#
# COMPACT_ATOMS: atom_id res chain seq x y z
N MET A 1 -16.48 -12.47 16.29
CA MET A 1 -17.21 -11.22 16.02
C MET A 1 -16.47 -10.50 14.90
N ALA A 2 -17.18 -9.81 14.03
CA ALA A 2 -16.56 -8.98 13.01
C ALA A 2 -15.79 -7.81 13.65
N ILE A 3 -14.71 -7.39 13.02
CA ILE A 3 -13.87 -6.27 13.45
C ILE A 3 -14.61 -4.98 13.08
N ARG A 4 -14.84 -4.11 14.04
CA ARG A 4 -15.57 -2.85 13.89
C ARG A 4 -14.62 -1.78 13.38
N VAL A 5 -14.79 -1.38 12.12
CA VAL A 5 -13.87 -0.49 11.43
C VAL A 5 -14.49 0.88 11.18
N ALA A 6 -13.71 1.93 11.38
CA ALA A 6 -14.01 3.26 10.87
C ALA A 6 -12.98 3.66 9.81
N ILE A 7 -13.41 4.41 8.80
CA ILE A 7 -12.54 4.93 7.74
C ILE A 7 -12.45 6.45 7.88
N ASN A 8 -11.27 6.99 7.99
CA ASN A 8 -11.02 8.43 7.98
C ASN A 8 -10.41 8.82 6.63
N GLY A 9 -11.20 9.50 5.79
CA GLY A 9 -10.85 9.86 4.43
C GLY A 9 -11.34 8.88 3.37
N THR A 10 -12.11 9.37 2.42
CA THR A 10 -12.68 8.61 1.29
C THR A 10 -12.14 9.07 -0.06
N GLY A 11 -10.82 9.31 -0.10
CA GLY A 11 -10.07 9.41 -1.34
C GLY A 11 -10.11 8.10 -2.15
N ARG A 12 -9.23 7.94 -3.13
CA ARG A 12 -9.15 6.71 -3.94
C ARG A 12 -9.02 5.46 -3.06
N ILE A 13 -8.07 5.48 -2.11
CA ILE A 13 -7.78 4.33 -1.24
C ILE A 13 -8.93 4.05 -0.27
N GLY A 14 -9.46 5.08 0.42
CA GLY A 14 -10.57 4.87 1.36
C GLY A 14 -11.82 4.32 0.70
N ARG A 15 -12.14 4.76 -0.54
CA ARG A 15 -13.27 4.20 -1.30
C ARG A 15 -13.01 2.77 -1.80
N ALA A 16 -11.81 2.48 -2.30
CA ALA A 16 -11.44 1.13 -2.71
C ALA A 16 -11.45 0.16 -1.52
N PHE A 17 -10.88 0.58 -0.38
CA PHE A 17 -10.94 -0.20 0.87
C PHE A 17 -12.39 -0.45 1.30
N TYR A 18 -13.26 0.57 1.30
CA TYR A 18 -14.68 0.41 1.66
C TYR A 18 -15.38 -0.64 0.80
N LYS A 19 -15.22 -0.56 -0.54
CA LYS A 19 -15.81 -1.53 -1.48
C LYS A 19 -15.39 -2.96 -1.19
N LEU A 20 -14.12 -3.19 -0.87
CA LEU A 20 -13.61 -4.51 -0.52
C LEU A 20 -14.03 -4.95 0.88
N ALA A 21 -14.01 -4.04 1.86
CA ALA A 21 -14.32 -4.33 3.25
C ALA A 21 -15.76 -4.81 3.46
N VAL A 22 -16.73 -4.24 2.73
CA VAL A 22 -18.13 -4.66 2.84
C VAL A 22 -18.42 -6.05 2.26
N GLU A 23 -17.49 -6.62 1.52
CA GLU A 23 -17.55 -7.99 0.99
C GLU A 23 -16.86 -9.01 1.92
N ARG A 24 -16.23 -8.55 2.99
CA ARG A 24 -15.46 -9.39 3.93
C ARG A 24 -16.24 -9.62 5.23
N PRO A 25 -16.65 -10.86 5.51
CA PRO A 25 -17.43 -11.17 6.73
C PRO A 25 -16.66 -10.91 8.03
N GLU A 26 -15.35 -10.80 7.96
CA GLU A 26 -14.49 -10.49 9.12
C GLU A 26 -14.54 -9.00 9.51
N ILE A 27 -15.05 -8.12 8.64
CA ILE A 27 -15.05 -6.65 8.80
C ILE A 27 -16.48 -6.12 8.81
N GLU A 28 -16.78 -5.24 9.75
CA GLU A 28 -17.99 -4.43 9.77
C GLU A 28 -17.60 -2.94 9.72
N VAL A 29 -17.85 -2.27 8.60
CA VAL A 29 -17.59 -0.83 8.49
C VAL A 29 -18.72 -0.07 9.18
N ILE A 30 -18.44 0.51 10.33
CA ILE A 30 -19.39 1.20 11.20
C ILE A 30 -19.58 2.66 10.78
N ALA A 31 -18.47 3.32 10.45
CA ALA A 31 -18.46 4.76 10.23
C ALA A 31 -17.43 5.19 9.19
N ILE A 32 -17.72 6.29 8.56
CA ILE A 32 -16.83 7.01 7.66
C ILE A 32 -16.79 8.48 8.10
N ASN A 33 -15.60 9.05 8.10
CA ASN A 33 -15.40 10.49 8.24
C ASN A 33 -14.70 11.04 6.99
N ASP A 34 -15.26 12.07 6.37
CA ASP A 34 -14.68 12.79 5.25
C ASP A 34 -15.21 14.22 5.24
N LEU A 35 -14.43 15.20 4.77
CA LEU A 35 -14.87 16.58 4.68
C LEU A 35 -15.75 16.87 3.46
N GLY A 36 -15.82 15.95 2.51
CA GLY A 36 -16.73 16.00 1.37
C GLY A 36 -18.17 15.69 1.76
N GLU A 37 -19.13 16.16 0.97
CA GLU A 37 -20.54 15.87 1.16
C GLU A 37 -20.83 14.38 0.95
N ARG A 38 -21.69 13.79 1.81
CA ARG A 38 -22.05 12.37 1.77
C ARG A 38 -22.53 11.94 0.38
N GLU A 39 -23.40 12.73 -0.24
CA GLU A 39 -23.98 12.45 -1.56
C GLU A 39 -22.89 12.39 -2.65
N ASN A 40 -21.88 13.27 -2.55
CA ASN A 40 -20.76 13.26 -3.48
C ASN A 40 -19.87 12.03 -3.29
N ILE A 41 -19.59 11.63 -2.05
CA ILE A 41 -18.85 10.40 -1.77
C ILE A 41 -19.60 9.17 -2.28
N GLU A 42 -20.90 9.10 -2.06
CA GLU A 42 -21.75 8.02 -2.57
C GLU A 42 -21.77 7.99 -4.10
N TYR A 43 -21.86 9.15 -4.75
CA TYR A 43 -21.74 9.26 -6.21
C TYR A 43 -20.40 8.71 -6.71
N LEU A 44 -19.29 9.08 -6.07
CA LEU A 44 -17.94 8.62 -6.43
C LEU A 44 -17.69 7.12 -6.12
N LEU A 45 -18.45 6.53 -5.20
CA LEU A 45 -18.46 5.09 -4.97
C LEU A 45 -19.16 4.36 -6.11
N ARG A 46 -20.30 4.92 -6.60
CA ARG A 46 -21.11 4.32 -7.67
C ARG A 46 -20.49 4.47 -9.06
N HIS A 47 -19.74 5.55 -9.28
CA HIS A 47 -19.19 5.92 -10.58
C HIS A 47 -17.65 6.06 -10.49
N ASP A 48 -16.96 5.02 -10.89
CA ASP A 48 -15.50 5.02 -10.90
C ASP A 48 -14.98 4.87 -12.34
N THR A 49 -14.16 5.81 -12.77
CA THR A 49 -13.61 5.82 -14.13
C THR A 49 -12.68 4.65 -14.41
N VAL A 50 -12.00 4.13 -13.36
CA VAL A 50 -11.01 3.04 -13.49
C VAL A 50 -11.67 1.69 -13.36
N TYR A 51 -12.50 1.51 -12.31
CA TYR A 51 -13.05 0.19 -11.94
C TYR A 51 -14.52 0.01 -12.34
N GLY A 52 -15.11 1.02 -12.98
CA GLY A 52 -16.50 0.94 -13.41
C GLY A 52 -17.53 1.11 -12.27
N PRO A 53 -18.80 0.80 -12.54
CA PRO A 53 -19.88 1.02 -11.59
C PRO A 53 -19.82 0.07 -10.39
N TRP A 54 -20.18 0.60 -9.22
CA TRP A 54 -20.35 -0.20 -8.01
C TRP A 54 -21.81 -0.12 -7.53
N ASN A 55 -22.45 -1.27 -7.34
CA ASN A 55 -23.88 -1.38 -6.98
C ASN A 55 -24.10 -1.78 -5.50
N GLY A 56 -23.05 -1.75 -4.68
CA GLY A 56 -23.15 -2.04 -3.25
C GLY A 56 -23.93 -0.97 -2.48
N LYS A 57 -24.24 -1.27 -1.23
CA LYS A 57 -24.94 -0.33 -0.33
C LYS A 57 -23.94 0.55 0.41
N PHE A 58 -24.26 1.84 0.51
CA PHE A 58 -23.53 2.80 1.34
C PHE A 58 -24.35 3.11 2.59
N ASP A 59 -24.38 2.13 3.51
CA ASP A 59 -25.15 2.20 4.75
C ASP A 59 -24.20 2.20 5.95
N VAL A 60 -23.65 3.38 6.22
CA VAL A 60 -22.71 3.62 7.32
C VAL A 60 -23.00 4.96 7.97
N LYS A 61 -22.59 5.12 9.24
CA LYS A 61 -22.59 6.45 9.87
C LYS A 61 -21.58 7.35 9.16
N PHE A 62 -21.98 8.56 8.84
CA PHE A 62 -21.12 9.51 8.11
C PHE A 62 -20.90 10.77 8.93
N PHE A 63 -19.64 11.17 9.06
CA PHE A 63 -19.18 12.35 9.79
C PHE A 63 -18.42 13.27 8.85
N GLN A 64 -18.45 14.58 9.18
CA GLN A 64 -17.69 15.64 8.48
C GLN A 64 -16.86 16.44 9.49
N GLU A 65 -16.08 15.72 10.31
CA GLU A 65 -15.28 16.32 11.37
C GLU A 65 -13.82 16.47 10.93
N LYS A 66 -13.30 17.69 11.04
CA LYS A 66 -11.93 18.02 10.68
C LYS A 66 -10.91 17.57 11.74
N ASP A 67 -11.32 17.57 12.99
CA ASP A 67 -10.49 17.22 14.14
C ASP A 67 -10.78 15.77 14.57
N PRO A 68 -9.89 14.80 14.29
CA PRO A 68 -10.16 13.40 14.60
C PRO A 68 -10.39 13.12 16.10
N SER A 69 -9.90 13.97 16.99
CA SER A 69 -10.09 13.80 18.44
C SER A 69 -11.55 13.96 18.89
N LYS A 70 -12.40 14.55 18.04
CA LYS A 70 -13.83 14.75 18.29
C LYS A 70 -14.73 13.67 17.71
N LEU A 71 -14.13 12.72 16.99
CA LEU A 71 -14.90 11.62 16.41
C LEU A 71 -15.33 10.63 17.49
N PRO A 72 -16.55 10.07 17.41
CA PRO A 72 -17.13 9.27 18.49
C PRO A 72 -16.68 7.81 18.46
N TRP A 73 -15.38 7.55 18.31
CA TRP A 73 -14.86 6.19 18.16
C TRP A 73 -15.11 5.32 19.39
N LYS A 74 -15.04 5.90 20.59
CA LYS A 74 -15.35 5.20 21.83
C LYS A 74 -16.81 4.78 21.92
N GLU A 75 -17.74 5.69 21.58
CA GLU A 75 -19.18 5.45 21.63
C GLU A 75 -19.61 4.40 20.59
N LEU A 76 -18.89 4.36 19.46
CA LEU A 76 -19.13 3.42 18.37
C LEU A 76 -18.38 2.09 18.57
N ASP A 77 -17.62 1.94 19.66
CA ASP A 77 -16.77 0.77 19.95
C ASP A 77 -15.91 0.38 18.72
N ILE A 78 -15.17 1.33 18.17
CA ILE A 78 -14.34 1.11 16.99
C ILE A 78 -13.07 0.34 17.38
N ASP A 79 -12.89 -0.82 16.75
CA ASP A 79 -11.70 -1.64 16.90
C ASP A 79 -10.51 -1.06 16.15
N VAL A 80 -10.69 -0.75 14.87
CA VAL A 80 -9.63 -0.27 14.00
C VAL A 80 -10.09 0.96 13.20
N VAL A 81 -9.29 2.03 13.24
CA VAL A 81 -9.43 3.15 12.31
C VAL A 81 -8.47 2.95 11.15
N VAL A 82 -8.99 3.01 9.92
CA VAL A 82 -8.20 3.11 8.69
C VAL A 82 -8.02 4.59 8.35
N GLU A 83 -6.82 5.12 8.59
CA GLU A 83 -6.46 6.51 8.32
C GLU A 83 -5.98 6.64 6.86
N SER A 84 -6.80 7.20 6.00
CA SER A 84 -6.56 7.33 4.56
C SER A 84 -6.70 8.75 4.01
N THR A 85 -6.64 9.76 4.86
CA THR A 85 -6.67 11.17 4.45
C THR A 85 -5.33 11.65 3.87
N GLY A 86 -4.22 11.02 4.26
CA GLY A 86 -2.86 11.48 3.99
C GLY A 86 -2.41 12.71 4.81
N PHE A 87 -3.30 13.28 5.62
CA PHE A 87 -2.98 14.40 6.52
C PHE A 87 -2.36 13.92 7.83
N PHE A 88 -2.89 12.85 8.40
CA PHE A 88 -2.48 12.29 9.69
C PHE A 88 -1.49 11.13 9.56
N ALA A 89 -0.70 11.10 8.48
CA ALA A 89 0.33 10.10 8.22
C ALA A 89 1.57 10.31 9.10
N SER A 90 1.35 10.33 10.41
CA SER A 90 2.37 10.43 11.47
C SER A 90 1.84 9.73 12.72
N TYR A 91 2.72 9.21 13.58
CA TYR A 91 2.29 8.63 14.86
C TYR A 91 1.59 9.66 15.73
N ALA A 92 2.12 10.89 15.80
CA ALA A 92 1.51 11.97 16.56
C ALA A 92 0.11 12.35 16.04
N GLY A 93 -0.06 12.41 14.72
CA GLY A 93 -1.36 12.68 14.08
C GLY A 93 -2.34 11.54 14.27
N SER A 94 -1.90 10.30 14.07
CA SER A 94 -2.74 9.09 14.18
C SER A 94 -3.15 8.79 15.62
N LYS A 95 -2.34 9.20 16.62
CA LYS A 95 -2.68 9.05 18.04
C LYS A 95 -4.02 9.72 18.37
N THR A 96 -4.43 10.77 17.67
CA THR A 96 -5.73 11.44 17.90
C THR A 96 -6.91 10.49 17.77
N HIS A 97 -6.82 9.45 16.94
CA HIS A 97 -7.85 8.42 16.84
C HIS A 97 -7.88 7.49 18.06
N LEU A 98 -6.70 7.17 18.64
CA LEU A 98 -6.64 6.42 19.91
C LEU A 98 -7.23 7.26 21.04
N ASP A 99 -6.92 8.56 21.09
CA ASP A 99 -7.46 9.51 22.09
C ASP A 99 -9.00 9.63 21.97
N ALA A 100 -9.55 9.53 20.75
CA ALA A 100 -10.98 9.47 20.49
C ALA A 100 -11.62 8.11 20.84
N GLY A 101 -10.82 7.12 21.22
CA GLY A 101 -11.28 5.82 21.73
C GLY A 101 -11.23 4.65 20.76
N ALA A 102 -10.59 4.80 19.60
CA ALA A 102 -10.27 3.65 18.75
C ALA A 102 -9.24 2.76 19.45
N LYS A 103 -9.37 1.43 19.31
CA LYS A 103 -8.44 0.50 19.94
C LYS A 103 -7.11 0.41 19.18
N ARG A 104 -7.14 0.52 17.85
CA ARG A 104 -5.95 0.51 16.98
C ARG A 104 -6.14 1.41 15.75
N VAL A 105 -5.02 1.77 15.11
CA VAL A 105 -5.02 2.60 13.89
C VAL A 105 -4.11 1.98 12.84
N VAL A 106 -4.59 1.91 11.58
CA VAL A 106 -3.79 1.57 10.40
C VAL A 106 -3.72 2.78 9.48
N VAL A 107 -2.52 3.26 9.20
CA VAL A 107 -2.26 4.38 8.29
C VAL A 107 -1.96 3.85 6.89
N THR A 108 -2.61 4.42 5.87
CA THR A 108 -2.46 4.00 4.47
C THR A 108 -1.34 4.74 3.72
N ALA A 109 -0.31 5.13 4.45
CA ALA A 109 0.85 5.85 3.92
C ALA A 109 2.09 5.57 4.79
N PRO A 110 3.32 5.76 4.28
CA PRO A 110 4.52 5.77 5.11
C PRO A 110 4.43 6.83 6.20
N MET A 111 4.91 6.50 7.40
CA MET A 111 4.94 7.42 8.53
C MET A 111 5.99 8.52 8.31
N LYS A 112 5.73 9.71 8.85
CA LYS A 112 6.59 10.90 8.70
C LYS A 112 7.40 11.21 9.97
N ASP A 113 7.19 10.46 11.03
CA ASP A 113 7.82 10.62 12.35
C ASP A 113 8.09 9.24 12.97
N GLU A 114 8.82 9.24 14.08
CA GLU A 114 9.12 8.04 14.85
C GLU A 114 7.97 7.69 15.81
N PRO A 115 7.84 6.42 16.25
CA PRO A 115 6.88 6.00 17.26
C PRO A 115 6.97 6.83 18.54
N ILE A 116 5.82 7.13 19.13
CA ILE A 116 5.71 7.92 20.35
C ILE A 116 6.10 7.06 21.56
N PRO A 117 6.92 7.55 22.50
CA PRO A 117 7.24 6.82 23.73
C PRO A 117 5.98 6.30 24.45
N GLY A 118 5.95 5.02 24.74
CA GLY A 118 4.81 4.34 25.38
C GLY A 118 3.66 3.92 24.46
N ILE A 119 3.76 4.18 23.15
CA ILE A 119 2.82 3.69 22.14
C ILE A 119 3.59 2.87 21.13
N GLU A 120 3.41 1.56 21.13
CA GLU A 120 4.04 0.72 20.13
C GLU A 120 3.48 0.99 18.74
N GLY A 121 4.37 1.19 17.79
CA GLY A 121 4.03 1.47 16.41
C GLY A 121 5.07 0.93 15.43
N GLY A 122 4.69 0.76 14.17
CA GLY A 122 5.62 0.27 13.16
C GLY A 122 5.02 0.19 11.75
N THR A 123 5.92 0.20 10.77
CA THR A 123 5.59 -0.19 9.40
C THR A 123 5.48 -1.71 9.35
N VAL A 124 4.32 -2.20 8.91
CA VAL A 124 4.04 -3.64 8.82
C VAL A 124 3.66 -4.00 7.39
N LEU A 125 4.37 -4.98 6.87
CA LEU A 125 4.20 -5.51 5.52
C LEU A 125 3.77 -6.98 5.63
N MET A 126 2.65 -7.28 5.02
CA MET A 126 2.07 -8.62 5.06
C MET A 126 3.01 -9.64 4.41
N GLY A 127 3.15 -10.79 5.06
CA GLY A 127 4.11 -11.82 4.69
C GLY A 127 5.57 -11.53 5.08
N VAL A 128 5.90 -10.35 5.62
CA VAL A 128 7.27 -9.93 5.94
C VAL A 128 7.53 -9.83 7.45
N ASN A 129 6.80 -8.97 8.15
CA ASN A 129 7.02 -8.65 9.56
C ASN A 129 5.70 -8.47 10.32
N GLU A 130 4.70 -9.21 9.95
CA GLU A 130 3.32 -9.11 10.47
C GLU A 130 3.16 -9.55 11.94
N ASP A 131 4.16 -10.19 12.52
CA ASP A 131 4.24 -10.51 13.96
C ASP A 131 4.13 -9.25 14.84
N LYS A 132 4.61 -8.09 14.35
CA LYS A 132 4.48 -6.79 15.02
C LYS A 132 3.02 -6.37 15.26
N LEU A 133 2.06 -6.89 14.48
CA LEU A 133 0.63 -6.58 14.66
C LEU A 133 0.10 -7.00 16.03
N SER A 134 0.74 -7.94 16.71
CA SER A 134 0.32 -8.39 18.04
C SER A 134 0.42 -7.30 19.10
N THR A 135 1.39 -6.38 18.99
CA THR A 135 1.70 -5.38 20.03
C THR A 135 1.44 -3.95 19.57
N CYS A 136 1.60 -3.64 18.27
CA CYS A 136 1.45 -2.28 17.76
C CYS A 136 0.02 -1.74 17.88
N LEU A 137 -0.11 -0.53 18.41
CA LEU A 137 -1.38 0.21 18.47
C LEU A 137 -1.59 1.09 17.24
N ILE A 138 -0.51 1.62 16.66
CA ILE A 138 -0.54 2.40 15.42
C ILE A 138 0.39 1.71 14.43
N THR A 139 -0.15 1.31 13.29
CA THR A 139 0.63 0.68 12.23
C THR A 139 0.52 1.44 10.91
N SER A 140 1.53 1.34 10.08
CA SER A 140 1.51 1.79 8.69
C SER A 140 1.51 0.58 7.76
N ASN A 141 0.60 0.56 6.80
CA ASN A 141 0.64 -0.39 5.67
C ASN A 141 1.60 0.10 4.56
N ALA A 142 2.42 1.11 4.85
CA ALA A 142 3.35 1.75 3.91
C ALA A 142 2.68 2.22 2.61
N SER A 143 3.42 2.20 1.49
CA SER A 143 2.90 2.57 0.17
C SER A 143 2.58 1.35 -0.69
N CYS A 144 1.81 1.56 -1.76
CA CYS A 144 1.56 0.53 -2.77
C CYS A 144 2.85 0.00 -3.40
N THR A 145 3.83 0.88 -3.67
CA THR A 145 5.14 0.49 -4.19
C THR A 145 5.93 -0.34 -3.19
N THR A 146 5.83 -0.01 -1.89
CA THR A 146 6.45 -0.82 -0.82
C THR A 146 5.85 -2.21 -0.79
N ASN A 147 4.52 -2.32 -0.87
CA ASN A 147 3.82 -3.62 -0.90
C ASN A 147 4.15 -4.44 -2.15
N ALA A 148 4.42 -3.78 -3.28
CA ALA A 148 4.83 -4.47 -4.50
C ALA A 148 6.30 -4.94 -4.48
N GLY A 149 7.20 -4.12 -3.93
CA GLY A 149 8.64 -4.44 -3.91
C GLY A 149 9.05 -5.38 -2.78
N SER A 150 8.38 -5.33 -1.63
CA SER A 150 8.77 -6.10 -0.43
C SER A 150 8.75 -7.61 -0.62
N PRO A 151 7.74 -8.23 -1.29
CA PRO A 151 7.78 -9.65 -1.56
C PRO A 151 8.99 -10.05 -2.42
N LEU A 152 9.30 -9.27 -3.47
CA LEU A 152 10.48 -9.55 -4.31
C LEU A 152 11.77 -9.53 -3.49
N ILE A 153 11.94 -8.52 -2.64
CA ILE A 153 13.11 -8.37 -1.77
C ILE A 153 13.18 -9.53 -0.77
N ALA A 154 12.06 -9.86 -0.08
CA ALA A 154 12.03 -10.94 0.90
C ALA A 154 12.40 -12.28 0.28
N ILE A 155 11.70 -12.65 -0.79
CA ILE A 155 11.85 -13.94 -1.46
C ILE A 155 13.27 -14.12 -2.00
N LEU A 156 13.79 -13.10 -2.68
CA LEU A 156 15.10 -13.21 -3.34
C LEU A 156 16.26 -13.05 -2.36
N ASP A 157 16.11 -12.23 -1.31
CA ASP A 157 17.13 -12.12 -0.30
C ASP A 157 17.25 -13.37 0.58
N GLU A 158 16.15 -14.05 0.88
CA GLU A 158 16.15 -15.33 1.59
C GLU A 158 16.78 -16.45 0.74
N ALA A 159 16.62 -16.44 -0.59
CA ALA A 159 17.06 -17.51 -1.47
C ALA A 159 18.51 -17.35 -1.98
N ILE A 160 18.89 -16.14 -2.38
CA ILE A 160 20.18 -15.89 -3.04
C ILE A 160 20.98 -14.74 -2.38
N GLY A 161 20.36 -14.06 -1.42
CA GLY A 161 20.94 -12.90 -0.74
C GLY A 161 20.98 -11.66 -1.61
N ILE A 162 20.79 -10.50 -1.01
CA ILE A 162 20.92 -9.19 -1.66
C ILE A 162 22.07 -8.45 -0.98
N GLU A 163 23.09 -8.04 -1.76
CA GLU A 163 24.17 -7.20 -1.27
C GLU A 163 23.73 -5.74 -1.21
N LYS A 164 23.20 -5.22 -2.31
CA LYS A 164 22.65 -3.87 -2.46
C LYS A 164 21.66 -3.84 -3.62
N ALA A 165 20.72 -2.91 -3.59
CA ALA A 165 19.68 -2.81 -4.59
C ALA A 165 19.24 -1.36 -4.89
N VAL A 166 18.68 -1.16 -6.06
CA VAL A 166 17.91 0.03 -6.40
C VAL A 166 16.52 -0.36 -6.88
N LEU A 167 15.53 0.45 -6.49
CA LEU A 167 14.17 0.32 -6.93
C LEU A 167 13.80 1.51 -7.82
N ASN A 168 13.20 1.22 -8.96
CA ASN A 168 12.50 2.21 -9.74
C ASN A 168 11.04 1.78 -9.87
N THR A 169 10.10 2.72 -9.77
CA THR A 169 8.70 2.43 -10.11
C THR A 169 8.22 3.32 -11.23
N THR A 170 7.68 2.70 -12.28
CA THR A 170 6.89 3.36 -13.30
C THR A 170 5.45 3.34 -12.82
N HIS A 171 4.94 4.52 -12.41
CA HIS A 171 3.75 4.62 -11.58
C HIS A 171 2.68 5.49 -12.23
N GLY A 172 1.44 5.05 -12.20
CA GLY A 172 0.30 5.88 -12.56
C GLY A 172 0.29 7.20 -11.78
N TYR A 173 -0.22 8.27 -12.38
CA TYR A 173 -0.36 9.55 -11.67
C TYR A 173 -1.38 9.44 -10.53
N THR A 174 -1.25 10.29 -9.53
CA THR A 174 -2.13 10.30 -8.35
C THR A 174 -2.66 11.71 -8.10
N ALA A 175 -3.64 11.83 -7.20
CA ALA A 175 -4.24 13.10 -6.81
C ALA A 175 -3.24 14.11 -6.20
N SER A 176 -1.99 13.71 -5.95
CA SER A 176 -0.92 14.61 -5.51
C SER A 176 -0.34 15.47 -6.63
N GLN A 177 -0.57 15.07 -7.90
CA GLN A 177 -0.06 15.76 -9.08
C GLN A 177 -1.14 16.67 -9.66
N SER A 178 -0.68 17.75 -10.32
CA SER A 178 -1.59 18.69 -10.97
C SER A 178 -2.16 18.12 -12.26
N LEU A 179 -3.44 18.38 -12.53
CA LEU A 179 -4.08 18.03 -13.78
C LEU A 179 -3.56 18.93 -14.95
N VAL A 180 -3.38 20.21 -14.66
CA VAL A 180 -2.77 21.21 -15.56
C VAL A 180 -1.59 21.86 -14.84
N ASP A 181 -0.67 22.50 -15.58
CA ASP A 181 0.48 23.19 -14.98
C ASP A 181 0.03 24.21 -13.93
N GLY A 182 0.55 24.07 -12.71
CA GLY A 182 0.21 24.95 -11.59
C GLY A 182 1.20 24.83 -10.43
N PRO A 183 1.12 25.72 -9.43
CA PRO A 183 1.97 25.68 -8.27
C PRO A 183 1.77 24.40 -7.45
N SER A 184 2.86 23.80 -6.97
CA SER A 184 2.83 22.62 -6.10
C SER A 184 3.71 22.81 -4.89
N LYS A 185 3.19 22.44 -3.71
CA LYS A 185 3.96 22.40 -2.45
C LYS A 185 4.94 21.23 -2.38
N ARG A 186 4.82 20.26 -3.30
CA ARG A 186 5.65 19.04 -3.34
C ARG A 186 6.85 19.15 -4.29
N GLY A 187 7.08 20.33 -4.87
CA GLY A 187 8.14 20.59 -5.82
C GLY A 187 7.63 20.91 -7.21
N PHE A 188 8.46 21.55 -8.02
CA PHE A 188 8.06 22.10 -9.33
C PHE A 188 7.57 21.01 -10.31
N ARG A 189 8.17 19.82 -10.29
CA ARG A 189 7.81 18.72 -11.17
C ARG A 189 6.40 18.19 -10.91
N GLU A 190 6.00 18.09 -9.64
CA GLU A 190 4.66 17.62 -9.24
C GLU A 190 3.53 18.60 -9.64
N GLY A 191 3.88 19.85 -9.95
CA GLY A 191 2.94 20.86 -10.46
C GLY A 191 2.70 20.80 -11.97
N ARG A 192 3.37 19.90 -12.70
CA ARG A 192 3.20 19.76 -14.15
C ARG A 192 2.05 18.82 -14.49
N ALA A 193 1.42 19.05 -15.64
CA ALA A 193 0.27 18.29 -16.14
C ALA A 193 0.56 16.78 -16.18
N ALA A 194 -0.02 16.04 -15.24
CA ALA A 194 0.31 14.63 -14.97
C ALA A 194 -0.03 13.70 -16.16
N ALA A 195 -1.14 13.97 -16.85
CA ALA A 195 -1.60 13.15 -17.96
C ALA A 195 -0.85 13.38 -19.29
N GLN A 196 0.17 14.26 -19.29
CA GLN A 196 0.93 14.60 -20.50
C GLN A 196 2.46 14.52 -20.30
N ASN A 197 2.92 14.20 -19.09
CA ASN A 197 4.35 14.23 -18.80
C ASN A 197 4.81 12.93 -18.11
N ILE A 198 6.06 12.53 -18.40
CA ILE A 198 6.81 11.64 -17.53
C ILE A 198 7.44 12.52 -16.45
N VAL A 199 7.08 12.27 -15.19
CA VAL A 199 7.50 13.10 -14.06
C VAL A 199 8.40 12.29 -13.12
N PRO A 200 9.73 12.50 -13.11
CA PRO A 200 10.61 11.94 -12.10
C PRO A 200 10.24 12.48 -10.71
N SER A 201 10.12 11.60 -9.75
CA SER A 201 9.70 11.91 -8.39
C SER A 201 10.49 11.08 -7.38
N THR A 202 10.55 11.53 -6.14
CA THR A 202 11.07 10.72 -5.04
C THR A 202 10.06 9.68 -4.63
N THR A 203 10.52 8.58 -4.04
CA THR A 203 9.67 7.59 -3.41
C THR A 203 10.23 7.22 -2.03
N GLY A 204 9.37 7.18 -1.02
CA GLY A 204 9.70 6.63 0.29
C GLY A 204 9.63 5.09 0.34
N ALA A 205 9.33 4.44 -0.79
CA ALA A 205 9.14 2.99 -0.81
C ALA A 205 10.40 2.21 -0.41
N ALA A 206 11.57 2.62 -0.89
CA ALA A 206 12.83 1.97 -0.53
C ALA A 206 13.14 2.13 0.97
N ILE A 207 12.92 3.31 1.54
CA ILE A 207 13.09 3.56 2.98
C ILE A 207 12.14 2.65 3.77
N ALA A 208 10.85 2.61 3.44
CA ALA A 208 9.87 1.76 4.12
C ALA A 208 10.18 0.26 4.00
N VAL A 209 10.78 -0.20 2.88
CA VAL A 209 11.31 -1.56 2.77
C VAL A 209 12.43 -1.78 3.77
N THR A 210 13.35 -0.84 3.94
CA THR A 210 14.48 -0.99 4.88
C THR A 210 14.07 -0.92 6.35
N GLU A 211 12.90 -0.38 6.68
CA GLU A 211 12.32 -0.48 8.03
C GLU A 211 11.91 -1.92 8.38
N ALA A 212 11.50 -2.69 7.39
CA ALA A 212 11.21 -4.12 7.54
C ALA A 212 12.46 -5.00 7.36
N PHE A 213 13.38 -4.60 6.47
CA PHE A 213 14.65 -5.29 6.16
C PHE A 213 15.86 -4.46 6.59
N THR A 214 16.08 -4.34 7.89
CA THR A 214 17.12 -3.47 8.48
C THR A 214 18.54 -3.73 7.95
N LYS A 215 18.82 -4.96 7.52
CA LYS A 215 20.11 -5.34 6.89
C LYS A 215 20.38 -4.64 5.55
N LEU A 216 19.36 -4.09 4.91
CA LEU A 216 19.49 -3.33 3.67
C LEU A 216 19.53 -1.81 3.91
N GLN A 217 19.55 -1.37 5.16
CA GLN A 217 19.65 0.06 5.50
C GLN A 217 20.93 0.68 4.94
N GLY A 218 20.79 1.75 4.14
CA GLY A 218 21.92 2.37 3.43
C GLY A 218 22.41 1.60 2.20
N LEU A 219 21.87 0.42 1.92
CA LEU A 219 22.20 -0.43 0.76
C LEU A 219 21.04 -0.54 -0.25
N PHE A 220 19.92 0.13 0.02
CA PHE A 220 18.72 0.13 -0.81
C PHE A 220 18.15 1.54 -0.92
N ASP A 221 17.95 2.01 -2.15
CA ASP A 221 17.34 3.31 -2.45
C ASP A 221 16.46 3.20 -3.69
N GLY A 222 15.65 4.24 -3.98
CA GLY A 222 14.74 4.19 -5.11
C GLY A 222 14.19 5.53 -5.56
N ILE A 223 13.65 5.51 -6.79
CA ILE A 223 12.97 6.64 -7.42
C ILE A 223 11.64 6.20 -8.01
N ALA A 224 10.81 7.17 -8.37
CA ALA A 224 9.55 6.96 -9.10
C ALA A 224 9.55 7.75 -10.41
N MET A 225 9.00 7.15 -11.45
CA MET A 225 8.64 7.80 -12.71
C MET A 225 7.12 7.81 -12.81
N ARG A 226 6.49 8.98 -12.62
CA ARG A 226 5.05 9.13 -12.89
C ARG A 226 4.82 9.20 -14.38
N VAL A 227 3.83 8.44 -14.87
CA VAL A 227 3.51 8.32 -16.29
C VAL A 227 2.03 8.63 -16.53
N PRO A 228 1.62 8.98 -17.77
CA PRO A 228 0.24 9.32 -18.14
C PRO A 228 -0.71 8.11 -18.12
N VAL A 229 -0.78 7.40 -17.01
CA VAL A 229 -1.67 6.26 -16.76
C VAL A 229 -2.40 6.54 -15.46
N VAL A 230 -3.74 6.34 -15.44
CA VAL A 230 -4.58 6.71 -14.30
C VAL A 230 -4.41 5.75 -13.12
N ALA A 231 -4.20 4.47 -13.40
CA ALA A 231 -3.92 3.41 -12.42
C ALA A 231 -3.15 2.27 -13.10
N GLY A 232 -2.57 1.37 -12.30
CA GLY A 232 -1.65 0.35 -12.77
C GLY A 232 -0.21 0.87 -12.77
N SER A 233 0.67 0.10 -12.16
CA SER A 233 2.07 0.49 -11.92
C SER A 233 2.99 -0.72 -12.03
N LEU A 234 4.27 -0.45 -12.26
CA LEU A 234 5.30 -1.48 -12.39
C LEU A 234 6.48 -1.11 -11.48
N VAL A 235 6.87 -2.01 -10.59
CA VAL A 235 8.10 -1.88 -9.83
C VAL A 235 9.22 -2.67 -10.52
N ASP A 236 10.39 -2.06 -10.58
CA ASP A 236 11.63 -2.58 -11.13
C ASP A 236 12.66 -2.62 -9.99
N VAL A 237 13.09 -3.81 -9.61
CA VAL A 237 14.13 -4.01 -8.61
C VAL A 237 15.36 -4.56 -9.31
N THR A 238 16.45 -3.81 -9.24
CA THR A 238 17.77 -4.24 -9.73
C THR A 238 18.73 -4.35 -8.54
N PHE A 239 19.37 -5.52 -8.38
CA PHE A 239 20.22 -5.80 -7.22
C PHE A 239 21.45 -6.65 -7.55
N ILE A 240 22.45 -6.58 -6.67
CA ILE A 240 23.59 -7.49 -6.68
C ILE A 240 23.25 -8.67 -5.76
N ALA A 241 23.20 -9.87 -6.31
CA ALA A 241 23.04 -11.10 -5.52
C ALA A 241 24.38 -11.46 -4.82
N LYS A 242 24.29 -12.05 -3.61
CA LYS A 242 25.48 -12.46 -2.84
C LYS A 242 26.18 -13.70 -3.40
N ARG A 243 25.57 -14.37 -4.36
CA ARG A 243 26.14 -15.48 -5.11
C ARG A 243 25.73 -15.44 -6.57
N GLU A 244 26.42 -16.21 -7.39
CA GLU A 244 26.00 -16.41 -8.77
C GLU A 244 24.63 -17.11 -8.84
N THR A 245 23.85 -16.71 -9.83
CA THR A 245 22.51 -17.23 -10.13
C THR A 245 22.24 -17.17 -11.65
N THR A 246 21.12 -17.72 -12.08
CA THR A 246 20.66 -17.66 -13.45
C THR A 246 19.23 -17.12 -13.52
N ARG A 247 18.78 -16.72 -14.71
CA ARG A 247 17.39 -16.30 -14.94
C ARG A 247 16.41 -17.41 -14.55
N GLU A 248 16.73 -18.63 -14.93
CA GLU A 248 15.90 -19.81 -14.66
C GLU A 248 15.76 -20.03 -13.16
N GLU A 249 16.86 -19.98 -12.41
CA GLU A 249 16.85 -20.14 -10.96
C GLU A 249 16.02 -19.04 -10.27
N VAL A 250 16.20 -17.78 -10.68
CA VAL A 250 15.41 -16.65 -10.12
C VAL A 250 13.92 -16.86 -10.40
N ASN A 251 13.53 -17.24 -11.61
CA ASN A 251 12.15 -17.52 -11.96
C ASN A 251 11.57 -18.70 -11.18
N ASP A 252 12.35 -19.76 -10.97
CA ASP A 252 11.92 -20.92 -10.18
C ASP A 252 11.74 -20.57 -8.70
N ILE A 253 12.57 -19.69 -8.14
CA ILE A 253 12.40 -19.16 -6.78
C ILE A 253 11.08 -18.41 -6.67
N LEU A 254 10.80 -17.50 -7.61
CA LEU A 254 9.57 -16.71 -7.62
C LEU A 254 8.31 -17.59 -7.84
N LYS A 255 8.37 -18.59 -8.72
CA LYS A 255 7.28 -19.56 -8.93
C LYS A 255 6.96 -20.37 -7.67
N ARG A 256 7.99 -20.85 -6.97
CA ARG A 256 7.79 -21.55 -5.68
C ARG A 256 7.16 -20.65 -4.63
N ALA A 257 7.63 -19.42 -4.52
CA ALA A 257 7.05 -18.45 -3.58
C ALA A 257 5.58 -18.18 -3.87
N ALA A 258 5.18 -18.06 -5.14
CA ALA A 258 3.78 -17.84 -5.52
C ALA A 258 2.82 -18.97 -5.08
N THR A 259 3.35 -20.16 -4.76
CA THR A 259 2.56 -21.28 -4.24
C THR A 259 2.67 -21.45 -2.71
N ASP A 260 3.52 -20.66 -2.05
CA ASP A 260 3.70 -20.71 -0.60
C ASP A 260 2.53 -19.98 0.12
N VAL A 261 2.04 -20.60 1.18
CA VAL A 261 0.95 -20.07 2.01
C VAL A 261 1.26 -18.69 2.57
N ARG A 262 2.52 -18.38 2.85
CA ARG A 262 3.00 -17.07 3.35
C ARG A 262 2.62 -15.94 2.39
N TRP A 263 2.65 -16.20 1.09
CA TRP A 263 2.44 -15.19 0.05
C TRP A 263 1.05 -15.23 -0.57
N LYS A 264 0.19 -16.11 -0.08
CA LYS A 264 -1.18 -16.25 -0.60
C LYS A 264 -1.95 -14.92 -0.50
N GLY A 265 -2.48 -14.45 -1.63
CA GLY A 265 -3.20 -13.18 -1.73
C GLY A 265 -2.32 -11.94 -1.77
N ILE A 266 -1.00 -12.07 -1.54
CA ILE A 266 -0.05 -10.95 -1.51
C ILE A 266 0.79 -10.92 -2.79
N PHE A 267 1.35 -12.09 -3.18
CA PHE A 267 2.29 -12.21 -4.28
C PHE A 267 1.89 -13.33 -5.23
N THR A 268 2.10 -13.09 -6.51
CA THR A 268 1.98 -14.10 -7.58
C THR A 268 2.97 -13.81 -8.71
N VAL A 269 2.98 -14.66 -9.73
CA VAL A 269 3.82 -14.51 -10.92
C VAL A 269 2.98 -14.58 -12.20
N THR A 270 3.50 -14.02 -13.28
CA THR A 270 2.92 -14.14 -14.62
C THR A 270 3.99 -14.47 -15.65
N GLU A 271 3.60 -15.21 -16.69
CA GLU A 271 4.34 -15.42 -17.94
C GLU A 271 3.55 -14.87 -19.14
N GLU A 272 2.42 -14.19 -18.89
CA GLU A 272 1.63 -13.55 -19.92
C GLU A 272 2.24 -12.19 -20.31
N GLU A 273 2.00 -11.78 -21.56
CA GLU A 273 2.44 -10.47 -22.08
C GLU A 273 1.47 -9.37 -21.67
N LEU A 274 1.50 -8.98 -20.36
CA LEU A 274 0.60 -8.01 -19.78
C LEU A 274 1.09 -6.57 -19.98
N VAL A 275 0.13 -5.65 -19.94
CA VAL A 275 0.33 -4.20 -19.82
C VAL A 275 -0.45 -3.65 -18.64
N SER A 276 -0.24 -2.37 -18.30
CA SER A 276 -0.80 -1.78 -17.08
C SER A 276 -2.32 -1.83 -16.95
N SER A 277 -3.07 -1.89 -18.05
CA SER A 277 -4.54 -2.01 -18.01
C SER A 277 -5.02 -3.41 -17.64
N ASP A 278 -4.21 -4.45 -17.89
CA ASP A 278 -4.60 -5.84 -17.66
C ASP A 278 -4.57 -6.22 -16.17
N ILE A 279 -3.82 -5.45 -15.36
CA ILE A 279 -3.68 -5.71 -13.93
C ILE A 279 -4.66 -4.92 -13.07
N LEU A 280 -5.51 -4.08 -13.68
CA LEU A 280 -6.50 -3.31 -12.93
C LEU A 280 -7.53 -4.22 -12.28
N GLY A 281 -7.77 -4.00 -10.98
CA GLY A 281 -8.64 -4.84 -10.16
C GLY A 281 -8.00 -6.13 -9.68
N SER A 282 -6.73 -6.39 -10.00
CA SER A 282 -6.02 -7.55 -9.46
C SER A 282 -5.90 -7.49 -7.93
N PRO A 283 -6.18 -8.61 -7.22
CA PRO A 283 -6.12 -8.64 -5.76
C PRO A 283 -4.70 -8.74 -5.20
N TYR A 284 -3.69 -8.96 -6.03
CA TYR A 284 -2.32 -9.13 -5.57
C TYR A 284 -1.60 -7.79 -5.39
N GLY A 285 -0.89 -7.65 -4.28
CA GLY A 285 0.00 -6.51 -4.05
C GLY A 285 1.22 -6.49 -4.97
N SER A 286 1.63 -7.66 -5.48
CA SER A 286 2.81 -7.84 -6.33
C SER A 286 2.62 -9.02 -7.29
N ILE A 287 2.82 -8.80 -8.60
CA ILE A 287 2.72 -9.81 -9.67
C ILE A 287 4.04 -9.82 -10.43
N ALA A 288 4.94 -10.73 -10.10
CA ALA A 288 6.25 -10.78 -10.77
C ALA A 288 6.13 -11.22 -12.24
N ASP A 289 6.68 -10.40 -13.14
CA ASP A 289 6.72 -10.70 -14.58
C ASP A 289 7.98 -11.47 -14.92
N LEU A 290 7.85 -12.77 -15.09
CA LEU A 290 8.97 -13.70 -15.31
C LEU A 290 9.64 -13.51 -16.68
N ASN A 291 8.94 -12.89 -17.65
CA ASN A 291 9.48 -12.63 -18.98
C ASN A 291 10.60 -11.58 -18.94
N PHE A 292 10.58 -10.69 -17.94
CA PHE A 292 11.52 -9.59 -17.80
C PHE A 292 12.63 -9.82 -16.76
N THR A 293 12.71 -11.01 -16.18
CA THR A 293 13.86 -11.36 -15.34
C THR A 293 15.14 -11.33 -16.16
N ARG A 294 16.17 -10.65 -15.67
CA ARG A 294 17.50 -10.57 -16.29
C ARG A 294 18.58 -10.86 -15.25
N VAL A 295 19.60 -11.60 -15.68
CA VAL A 295 20.82 -11.81 -14.90
C VAL A 295 22.00 -11.47 -15.80
N VAL A 296 22.86 -10.57 -15.35
CA VAL A 296 24.05 -10.12 -16.08
C VAL A 296 25.28 -10.42 -15.23
N GLY A 297 26.29 -11.02 -15.85
CA GLY A 297 27.56 -11.36 -15.16
C GLY A 297 27.39 -12.28 -13.95
N GLY A 298 26.33 -13.09 -13.94
CA GLY A 298 26.05 -14.10 -12.91
C GLY A 298 25.41 -13.56 -11.63
N ASN A 299 25.47 -12.28 -11.32
CA ASN A 299 24.97 -11.75 -10.05
C ASN A 299 24.25 -10.39 -10.10
N LEU A 300 24.29 -9.66 -11.21
CA LEU A 300 23.45 -8.48 -11.38
C LEU A 300 22.06 -8.91 -11.85
N VAL A 301 21.10 -8.87 -10.95
CA VAL A 301 19.74 -9.37 -11.18
C VAL A 301 18.76 -8.21 -11.32
N LYS A 302 17.86 -8.31 -12.30
CA LYS A 302 16.72 -7.41 -12.48
C LYS A 302 15.44 -8.21 -12.50
N VAL A 303 14.44 -7.79 -11.72
CA VAL A 303 13.09 -8.35 -11.68
C VAL A 303 12.05 -7.23 -11.74
N LEU A 304 10.93 -7.50 -12.39
CA LEU A 304 9.80 -6.60 -12.50
C LEU A 304 8.59 -7.20 -11.79
N ALA A 305 7.76 -6.36 -11.17
CA ALA A 305 6.44 -6.77 -10.74
C ALA A 305 5.39 -5.70 -11.02
N TRP A 306 4.27 -6.14 -11.59
CA TRP A 306 3.05 -5.37 -11.76
C TRP A 306 2.31 -5.23 -10.44
N TYR A 307 1.60 -4.13 -10.25
CA TYR A 307 0.68 -3.94 -9.14
C TYR A 307 -0.41 -2.93 -9.46
N ASP A 308 -1.62 -3.24 -9.09
CA ASP A 308 -2.67 -2.24 -9.01
C ASP A 308 -2.42 -1.39 -7.76
N ASN A 309 -2.02 -0.15 -7.96
CA ASN A 309 -1.63 0.76 -6.88
C ASN A 309 -2.79 1.22 -5.99
N GLU A 310 -4.02 0.85 -6.32
CA GLU A 310 -5.24 1.14 -5.55
C GLU A 310 -5.87 -0.14 -5.01
N VAL A 311 -6.41 -1.01 -5.87
CA VAL A 311 -7.14 -2.22 -5.46
C VAL A 311 -6.18 -3.29 -4.92
N GLY A 312 -5.08 -3.60 -5.60
CA GLY A 312 -4.09 -4.56 -5.10
C GLY A 312 -3.49 -4.15 -3.75
N TYR A 313 -3.21 -2.84 -3.59
CA TYR A 313 -2.80 -2.29 -2.30
C TYR A 313 -3.90 -2.44 -1.23
N CYS A 314 -5.17 -2.21 -1.59
CA CYS A 314 -6.27 -2.33 -0.63
C CYS A 314 -6.51 -3.78 -0.21
N HIS A 315 -6.21 -4.78 -1.01
CA HIS A 315 -6.24 -6.19 -0.58
C HIS A 315 -5.23 -6.47 0.53
N THR A 316 -3.99 -6.00 0.40
CA THR A 316 -3.00 -6.12 1.48
C THR A 316 -3.42 -5.34 2.73
N LEU A 317 -4.06 -4.19 2.56
CA LEU A 317 -4.61 -3.39 3.66
C LEU A 317 -5.77 -4.10 4.37
N ILE A 318 -6.65 -4.80 3.65
CA ILE A 318 -7.72 -5.64 4.23
C ILE A 318 -7.10 -6.72 5.12
N ASP A 319 -6.12 -7.46 4.62
CA ASP A 319 -5.48 -8.52 5.37
C ASP A 319 -4.74 -7.97 6.60
N HIS A 320 -4.11 -6.80 6.49
CA HIS A 320 -3.51 -6.08 7.61
C HIS A 320 -4.56 -5.74 8.68
N VAL A 321 -5.71 -5.16 8.28
CA VAL A 321 -6.80 -4.79 9.22
C VAL A 321 -7.39 -6.03 9.88
N VAL A 322 -7.64 -7.10 9.13
CA VAL A 322 -8.17 -8.37 9.66
C VAL A 322 -7.20 -8.96 10.69
N LYS A 323 -5.92 -9.02 10.35
CA LYS A 323 -4.92 -9.58 11.24
C LYS A 323 -4.70 -8.72 12.49
N LEU A 324 -4.61 -7.39 12.31
CA LEU A 324 -4.50 -6.45 13.43
C LEU A 324 -5.70 -6.56 14.38
N GLY A 325 -6.91 -6.59 13.82
CA GLY A 325 -8.16 -6.71 14.59
C GLY A 325 -8.28 -8.04 15.36
N SER A 326 -7.71 -9.13 14.83
CA SER A 326 -7.72 -10.43 15.49
C SER A 326 -6.93 -10.44 16.82
N HIS A 327 -6.06 -9.48 17.07
CA HIS A 327 -5.32 -9.30 18.32
C HIS A 327 -6.03 -8.39 19.33
N ILE A 328 -7.23 -7.88 18.99
CA ILE A 328 -8.07 -7.10 19.92
C ILE A 328 -8.94 -8.09 20.70
N LYS A 329 -8.72 -8.14 22.00
CA LYS A 329 -9.46 -9.02 22.93
C LYS A 329 -10.65 -8.28 23.54
#